data_5e3c8ef7fd375e2338965769125249e9
#
_entry.id   5e3c8ef7fd375e2338965769125249e9
#
_cell.length_a   1.000
_cell.length_b   1.000
_cell.length_c   1.000
_cell.angle_alpha   90.00
_cell.angle_beta   90.00
_cell.angle_gamma   90.00
#
_symmetry.space_group_name_H-M   'P 1'
#
loop_
_entity.id
_entity.type
_entity.pdbx_description
1 polymer ?
#
loop_
_entity_poly.entity_id
_entity_poly.type
_entity_poly.pdbx_seq_one_letter_code
_entity_poly.pdbx_strand_id
1 'polypeptide(L)'
;MTTIDCLRNLGVEIDINENEVTVHPSFFQKDVSDINVNDSGSTFRFLLPLVSFLSQKTNIKCSGRLQDRPIQELINQLKLSGLTFSEDKLPFTVDGTFHKIDFEFPGDVSSQYISAIMMIAPLIGGCEIKLTSQLESTGYIKITQECLKLFGVESEILSDKVIVKPGALKSPGEIIVEGDWSNAAFFLCANELGADINVQNLSMDSVQADRKIVELLEKIDNNEDYCEIDISQTPDLYVILAVVLSQKCDKSVLKNAKRLRLKESDRIQSTYDMLQSFGINCKIDGDDLIIYESEMKPAVINSCDDHRIVMAAAIASIITKEVEIKDWQAVKKSYPSFFSEIERLGSDVIYR
;
A
#
# COMPACT_ATOMS: atom_id res chain seq x y z
N MET A 1 -8.44 -10.84 2.37
CA MET A 1 -9.76 -11.34 2.82
C MET A 1 -10.74 -10.19 3.08
N THR A 2 -10.41 -9.12 3.83
CA THR A 2 -11.35 -8.04 4.19
C THR A 2 -12.14 -7.46 3.01
N THR A 3 -11.49 -7.19 1.86
CA THR A 3 -12.20 -6.69 0.65
C THR A 3 -13.23 -7.68 0.14
N ILE A 4 -12.88 -8.97 0.11
CA ILE A 4 -13.80 -10.05 -0.33
C ILE A 4 -14.99 -10.14 0.61
N ASP A 5 -14.77 -10.09 1.92
CA ASP A 5 -15.85 -10.14 2.91
C ASP A 5 -16.79 -8.94 2.77
N CYS A 6 -16.24 -7.75 2.54
CA CYS A 6 -17.04 -6.56 2.25
C CYS A 6 -17.86 -6.70 0.96
N LEU A 7 -17.25 -7.19 -0.12
CA LEU A 7 -17.95 -7.41 -1.39
C LEU A 7 -19.05 -8.47 -1.26
N ARG A 8 -18.81 -9.56 -0.52
CA ARG A 8 -19.84 -10.56 -0.21
C ARG A 8 -21.00 -9.95 0.56
N ASN A 9 -20.72 -9.09 1.54
CA ASN A 9 -21.77 -8.36 2.28
C ASN A 9 -22.57 -7.40 1.37
N LEU A 10 -21.96 -6.93 0.28
CA LEU A 10 -22.65 -6.16 -0.76
C LEU A 10 -23.45 -7.02 -1.74
N GLY A 11 -23.47 -8.35 -1.56
CA GLY A 11 -24.22 -9.28 -2.40
C GLY A 11 -23.43 -9.87 -3.56
N VAL A 12 -22.11 -9.65 -3.62
CA VAL A 12 -21.25 -10.25 -4.66
C VAL A 12 -20.97 -11.71 -4.30
N GLU A 13 -21.24 -12.63 -5.22
CA GLU A 13 -20.93 -14.04 -5.07
C GLU A 13 -19.48 -14.29 -5.48
N ILE A 14 -18.66 -14.78 -4.54
CA ILE A 14 -17.23 -14.98 -4.73
C ILE A 14 -16.81 -16.34 -4.18
N ASP A 15 -16.22 -17.18 -5.01
CA ASP A 15 -15.56 -18.41 -4.59
C ASP A 15 -14.05 -18.22 -4.48
N ILE A 16 -13.44 -18.90 -3.52
CA ILE A 16 -12.00 -18.87 -3.28
C ILE A 16 -11.50 -20.32 -3.23
N ASN A 17 -10.59 -20.65 -4.11
CA ASN A 17 -9.75 -21.82 -4.06
C ASN A 17 -8.30 -21.38 -3.71
N GLU A 18 -7.38 -22.30 -3.48
CA GLU A 18 -6.04 -22.02 -2.98
C GLU A 18 -5.33 -20.85 -3.70
N ASN A 19 -5.38 -20.82 -5.04
CA ASN A 19 -4.69 -19.82 -5.86
C ASN A 19 -5.63 -19.08 -6.82
N GLU A 20 -6.94 -19.23 -6.66
CA GLU A 20 -7.93 -18.72 -7.59
C GLU A 20 -9.09 -18.07 -6.84
N VAL A 21 -9.54 -16.94 -7.36
CA VAL A 21 -10.75 -16.24 -6.90
C VAL A 21 -11.70 -16.11 -8.09
N THR A 22 -12.87 -16.73 -7.98
CA THR A 22 -13.93 -16.64 -8.98
C THR A 22 -15.01 -15.67 -8.51
N VAL A 23 -15.28 -14.64 -9.30
CA VAL A 23 -16.34 -13.66 -9.06
C VAL A 23 -17.49 -13.95 -10.02
N HIS A 24 -18.65 -14.32 -9.48
CA HIS A 24 -19.83 -14.62 -10.27
C HIS A 24 -20.67 -13.38 -10.61
N PRO A 25 -21.37 -13.35 -11.75
CA PRO A 25 -22.33 -12.30 -12.03
C PRO A 25 -23.36 -12.20 -10.90
N SER A 26 -23.44 -11.05 -10.26
CA SER A 26 -24.29 -10.83 -9.09
C SER A 26 -24.89 -9.43 -9.13
N PHE A 27 -25.97 -9.23 -8.40
CA PHE A 27 -26.56 -7.91 -8.22
C PHE A 27 -26.21 -7.38 -6.84
N PHE A 28 -25.72 -6.15 -6.78
CA PHE A 28 -25.52 -5.48 -5.50
C PHE A 28 -26.84 -5.35 -4.74
N GLN A 29 -26.82 -5.69 -3.46
CA GLN A 29 -27.94 -5.45 -2.57
C GLN A 29 -28.04 -3.94 -2.29
N LYS A 30 -29.23 -3.37 -2.52
CA LYS A 30 -29.45 -1.92 -2.34
C LYS A 30 -29.56 -1.47 -0.87
N ASP A 31 -29.83 -2.41 0.03
CA ASP A 31 -30.06 -2.12 1.45
C ASP A 31 -28.93 -2.66 2.33
N VAL A 32 -27.69 -2.39 1.93
CA VAL A 32 -26.53 -2.77 2.74
C VAL A 32 -26.41 -1.86 3.94
N SER A 33 -26.57 -2.43 5.11
CA SER A 33 -26.55 -1.68 6.35
C SER A 33 -25.18 -1.57 7.00
N ASP A 34 -24.32 -2.58 6.86
CA ASP A 34 -23.05 -2.68 7.61
C ASP A 34 -21.88 -3.23 6.79
N ILE A 35 -20.75 -2.51 6.76
CA ILE A 35 -19.47 -2.98 6.22
C ILE A 35 -18.41 -2.83 7.31
N ASN A 36 -17.60 -3.86 7.52
CA ASN A 36 -16.44 -3.80 8.39
C ASN A 36 -15.15 -3.90 7.55
N VAL A 37 -14.44 -2.79 7.44
CA VAL A 37 -13.19 -2.71 6.68
C VAL A 37 -11.97 -3.09 7.51
N ASN A 38 -12.17 -3.51 8.77
CA ASN A 38 -11.12 -3.79 9.74
C ASN A 38 -10.10 -2.65 9.77
N ASP A 39 -8.82 -2.94 9.60
CA ASP A 39 -7.75 -1.96 9.56
C ASP A 39 -7.22 -1.72 8.11
N SER A 40 -7.97 -2.18 7.09
CA SER A 40 -7.58 -2.06 5.70
C SER A 40 -7.91 -0.69 5.10
N GLY A 41 -6.91 0.17 4.99
CA GLY A 41 -7.07 1.49 4.37
C GLY A 41 -7.43 1.45 2.89
N SER A 42 -6.94 0.47 2.13
CA SER A 42 -7.29 0.30 0.71
C SER A 42 -8.73 -0.18 0.54
N THR A 43 -9.15 -1.22 1.29
CA THR A 43 -10.55 -1.68 1.27
C THR A 43 -11.51 -0.53 1.58
N PHE A 44 -11.22 0.24 2.63
CA PHE A 44 -12.05 1.38 3.01
C PHE A 44 -12.14 2.43 1.89
N ARG A 45 -10.99 2.91 1.41
CA ARG A 45 -10.98 4.02 0.44
C ARG A 45 -11.57 3.64 -0.90
N PHE A 46 -11.35 2.41 -1.36
CA PHE A 46 -11.90 1.95 -2.64
C PHE A 46 -13.39 1.64 -2.56
N LEU A 47 -13.87 1.10 -1.46
CA LEU A 47 -15.29 0.77 -1.31
C LEU A 47 -16.15 1.97 -0.93
N LEU A 48 -15.62 2.98 -0.23
CA LEU A 48 -16.41 4.13 0.21
C LEU A 48 -17.17 4.83 -0.94
N PRO A 49 -16.54 5.23 -2.07
CA PRO A 49 -17.27 5.80 -3.18
C PRO A 49 -18.24 4.81 -3.84
N LEU A 50 -17.87 3.53 -3.91
CA LEU A 50 -18.73 2.50 -4.51
C LEU A 50 -20.02 2.30 -3.69
N VAL A 51 -19.93 2.10 -2.38
CA VAL A 51 -21.11 1.93 -1.53
C VAL A 51 -21.95 3.20 -1.49
N SER A 52 -21.31 4.36 -1.53
CA SER A 52 -21.98 5.65 -1.59
C SER A 52 -22.77 5.83 -2.88
N PHE A 53 -22.32 5.24 -3.98
CA PHE A 53 -23.03 5.24 -5.25
C PHE A 53 -24.17 4.19 -5.29
N LEU A 54 -23.97 3.02 -4.69
CA LEU A 54 -24.87 1.88 -4.77
C LEU A 54 -25.99 1.87 -3.73
N SER A 55 -25.73 2.44 -2.54
CA SER A 55 -26.59 2.32 -1.36
C SER A 55 -27.13 3.68 -0.90
N GLN A 56 -28.36 3.69 -0.36
CA GLN A 56 -28.92 4.88 0.24
C GLN A 56 -28.37 5.14 1.64
N LYS A 57 -27.98 4.09 2.38
CA LYS A 57 -27.42 4.22 3.73
C LYS A 57 -26.51 3.06 4.07
N THR A 58 -25.28 3.35 4.53
CA THR A 58 -24.31 2.33 4.91
C THR A 58 -23.54 2.73 6.16
N ASN A 59 -23.46 1.82 7.14
CA ASN A 59 -22.59 1.96 8.31
C ASN A 59 -21.22 1.37 8.00
N ILE A 60 -20.16 2.14 8.21
CA ILE A 60 -18.79 1.70 7.97
C ILE A 60 -18.07 1.60 9.30
N LYS A 61 -17.66 0.38 9.64
CA LYS A 61 -16.88 0.04 10.84
C LYS A 61 -15.42 -0.22 10.49
N CYS A 62 -14.53 0.10 11.42
CA CYS A 62 -13.10 -0.15 11.31
C CYS A 62 -12.51 -0.63 12.63
N SER A 63 -11.23 -1.01 12.59
CA SER A 63 -10.41 -1.33 13.76
C SER A 63 -9.02 -0.71 13.62
N GLY A 64 -8.20 -0.86 14.66
CA GLY A 64 -6.81 -0.40 14.66
C GLY A 64 -6.69 1.11 14.45
N ARG A 65 -5.60 1.53 13.81
CA ARG A 65 -5.27 2.94 13.55
C ARG A 65 -5.98 3.55 12.33
N LEU A 66 -6.84 2.81 11.63
CA LEU A 66 -7.49 3.32 10.42
C LEU A 66 -8.32 4.59 10.68
N GLN A 67 -8.93 4.70 11.87
CA GLN A 67 -9.70 5.89 12.28
C GLN A 67 -8.86 7.18 12.37
N ASP A 68 -7.53 7.05 12.55
CA ASP A 68 -6.61 8.18 12.68
C ASP A 68 -5.93 8.55 11.36
N ARG A 69 -6.12 7.73 10.32
CA ARG A 69 -5.54 7.98 9.00
C ARG A 69 -6.34 9.02 8.22
N PRO A 70 -5.65 9.83 7.36
CA PRO A 70 -6.33 10.85 6.56
C PRO A 70 -7.42 10.27 5.67
N ILE A 71 -8.61 10.87 5.74
CA ILE A 71 -9.79 10.52 4.92
C ILE A 71 -10.59 11.75 4.51
N GLN A 72 -10.24 12.92 5.07
CA GLN A 72 -11.08 14.12 5.00
C GLN A 72 -11.28 14.62 3.57
N GLU A 73 -10.24 14.59 2.74
CA GLU A 73 -10.31 15.03 1.35
C GLU A 73 -11.33 14.20 0.56
N LEU A 74 -11.33 12.87 0.77
CA LEU A 74 -12.30 11.98 0.12
C LEU A 74 -13.72 12.25 0.62
N ILE A 75 -13.90 12.38 1.93
CA ILE A 75 -15.21 12.70 2.55
C ILE A 75 -15.73 14.05 2.02
N ASN A 76 -14.88 15.08 1.93
CA ASN A 76 -15.27 16.39 1.44
C ASN A 76 -15.79 16.33 0.00
N GLN A 77 -15.11 15.61 -0.88
CA GLN A 77 -15.55 15.43 -2.27
C GLN A 77 -16.86 14.65 -2.35
N LEU A 78 -17.04 13.62 -1.52
CA LEU A 78 -18.29 12.86 -1.46
C LEU A 78 -19.43 13.69 -0.86
N LYS A 79 -19.18 14.58 0.10
CA LYS A 79 -20.17 15.56 0.58
C LYS A 79 -20.62 16.52 -0.54
N LEU A 80 -19.70 17.00 -1.36
CA LEU A 80 -20.03 17.82 -2.55
C LEU A 80 -20.87 17.05 -3.58
N SER A 81 -20.73 15.73 -3.64
CA SER A 81 -21.55 14.87 -4.50
C SER A 81 -22.93 14.55 -3.91
N GLY A 82 -23.34 15.18 -2.82
CA GLY A 82 -24.70 15.07 -2.22
C GLY A 82 -24.82 14.06 -1.08
N LEU A 83 -23.70 13.52 -0.59
CA LEU A 83 -23.71 12.57 0.51
C LEU A 83 -23.55 13.26 1.87
N THR A 84 -24.09 12.63 2.90
CA THR A 84 -23.99 13.05 4.30
C THR A 84 -23.27 11.97 5.11
N PHE A 85 -22.51 12.40 6.10
CA PHE A 85 -21.74 11.53 6.99
C PHE A 85 -22.13 11.85 8.42
N SER A 86 -22.37 10.84 9.25
CA SER A 86 -22.74 11.03 10.65
C SER A 86 -21.59 11.61 11.48
N GLU A 87 -20.34 11.32 11.09
CA GLU A 87 -19.12 11.76 11.75
C GLU A 87 -18.04 12.06 10.70
N ASP A 88 -17.03 12.84 11.06
CA ASP A 88 -15.89 13.14 10.18
C ASP A 88 -14.77 12.08 10.25
N LYS A 89 -14.88 11.13 11.16
CA LYS A 89 -13.93 10.01 11.35
C LYS A 89 -14.67 8.69 11.46
N LEU A 90 -14.02 7.60 11.08
CA LEU A 90 -14.53 6.24 11.28
C LEU A 90 -14.67 5.90 12.79
N PRO A 91 -15.68 5.12 13.19
CA PRO A 91 -16.78 4.61 12.36
C PRO A 91 -17.84 5.67 12.07
N PHE A 92 -18.49 5.58 10.91
CA PHE A 92 -19.57 6.50 10.57
C PHE A 92 -20.63 5.84 9.68
N THR A 93 -21.77 6.52 9.54
CA THR A 93 -22.79 6.19 8.54
C THR A 93 -22.70 7.18 7.39
N VAL A 94 -22.69 6.68 6.15
CA VAL A 94 -22.88 7.48 4.93
C VAL A 94 -24.30 7.28 4.43
N ASP A 95 -24.94 8.40 4.01
CA ASP A 95 -26.32 8.43 3.51
C ASP A 95 -26.46 9.52 2.45
N GLY A 96 -27.48 9.45 1.61
CA GLY A 96 -27.80 10.46 0.60
C GLY A 96 -27.83 9.91 -0.82
N THR A 97 -28.00 10.82 -1.77
CA THR A 97 -28.03 10.47 -3.21
C THR A 97 -26.77 11.00 -3.87
N PHE A 98 -26.04 10.10 -4.49
CA PHE A 98 -24.82 10.47 -5.22
C PHE A 98 -25.15 11.23 -6.49
N HIS A 99 -24.58 12.40 -6.64
CA HIS A 99 -24.63 13.21 -7.86
C HIS A 99 -23.24 13.33 -8.46
N LYS A 100 -23.12 13.17 -9.78
CA LYS A 100 -21.86 13.35 -10.48
C LYS A 100 -21.36 14.77 -10.33
N ILE A 101 -20.09 14.91 -9.96
CA ILE A 101 -19.33 16.17 -9.90
C ILE A 101 -17.98 15.99 -10.62
N ASP A 102 -17.28 17.09 -10.87
CA ASP A 102 -15.85 17.05 -11.12
C ASP A 102 -15.12 17.02 -9.78
N PHE A 103 -14.24 16.04 -9.62
CA PHE A 103 -13.53 15.81 -8.37
C PHE A 103 -12.23 16.61 -8.32
N GLU A 104 -11.82 17.01 -7.12
CA GLU A 104 -10.57 17.72 -6.91
C GLU A 104 -9.82 17.14 -5.70
N PHE A 105 -8.54 16.72 -5.90
CA PHE A 105 -7.71 16.16 -4.84
C PHE A 105 -6.29 16.71 -4.85
N PRO A 106 -5.66 16.87 -3.68
CA PRO A 106 -4.22 17.02 -3.62
C PRO A 106 -3.51 15.73 -4.09
N GLY A 107 -2.55 15.87 -5.01
CA GLY A 107 -1.82 14.74 -5.59
C GLY A 107 -0.79 14.11 -4.64
N ASP A 108 -0.44 14.82 -3.56
CA ASP A 108 0.60 14.48 -2.58
C ASP A 108 0.07 13.92 -1.25
N VAL A 109 -1.25 13.72 -1.10
CA VAL A 109 -1.83 13.15 0.14
C VAL A 109 -2.06 11.66 0.02
N SER A 110 -2.88 11.22 -0.94
CA SER A 110 -3.16 9.79 -1.14
C SER A 110 -3.58 9.47 -2.57
N SER A 111 -2.78 8.67 -3.26
CA SER A 111 -3.16 8.11 -4.57
C SER A 111 -4.42 7.23 -4.52
N GLN A 112 -4.77 6.69 -3.34
CA GLN A 112 -5.95 5.85 -3.16
C GLN A 112 -7.26 6.61 -3.32
N TYR A 113 -7.32 7.93 -3.08
CA TYR A 113 -8.52 8.73 -3.33
C TYR A 113 -8.79 8.84 -4.82
N ILE A 114 -7.75 9.11 -5.60
CA ILE A 114 -7.81 9.21 -7.05
C ILE A 114 -8.22 7.86 -7.64
N SER A 115 -7.55 6.76 -7.24
CA SER A 115 -7.89 5.40 -7.67
C SER A 115 -9.33 5.01 -7.32
N ALA A 116 -9.82 5.39 -6.15
CA ALA A 116 -11.19 5.11 -5.72
C ALA A 116 -12.24 5.75 -6.63
N ILE A 117 -12.03 7.02 -7.01
CA ILE A 117 -12.92 7.73 -7.96
C ILE A 117 -12.77 7.16 -9.37
N MET A 118 -11.55 6.82 -9.81
CA MET A 118 -11.33 6.16 -11.10
C MET A 118 -12.12 4.85 -11.20
N MET A 119 -12.19 4.05 -10.14
CA MET A 119 -12.92 2.77 -10.12
C MET A 119 -14.43 2.94 -10.28
N ILE A 120 -15.04 4.00 -9.71
CA ILE A 120 -16.48 4.27 -9.88
C ILE A 120 -16.79 5.08 -11.13
N ALA A 121 -15.82 5.71 -11.75
CA ALA A 121 -16.02 6.59 -12.90
C ALA A 121 -16.82 5.93 -14.05
N PRO A 122 -16.60 4.66 -14.41
CA PRO A 122 -17.41 3.99 -15.43
C PRO A 122 -18.90 3.94 -15.08
N LEU A 123 -19.24 3.81 -13.80
CA LEU A 123 -20.62 3.71 -13.30
C LEU A 123 -21.36 5.06 -13.38
N ILE A 124 -20.61 6.18 -13.33
CA ILE A 124 -21.15 7.53 -13.37
C ILE A 124 -20.99 8.20 -14.73
N GLY A 125 -20.61 7.43 -15.76
CA GLY A 125 -20.45 7.92 -17.14
C GLY A 125 -19.18 8.73 -17.39
N GLY A 126 -18.08 8.32 -16.73
CA GLY A 126 -16.77 8.98 -16.79
C GLY A 126 -16.66 10.19 -15.87
N CYS A 127 -15.45 10.63 -15.56
CA CYS A 127 -15.20 11.83 -14.75
C CYS A 127 -13.84 12.46 -15.06
N GLU A 128 -13.67 13.71 -14.65
CA GLU A 128 -12.39 14.40 -14.53
C GLU A 128 -12.03 14.55 -13.04
N ILE A 129 -10.78 14.31 -12.69
CA ILE A 129 -10.23 14.45 -11.34
C ILE A 129 -9.09 15.46 -11.43
N LYS A 130 -9.30 16.68 -10.97
CA LYS A 130 -8.30 17.73 -10.93
C LYS A 130 -7.30 17.52 -9.80
N LEU A 131 -6.04 17.78 -10.05
CA LEU A 131 -4.95 17.70 -9.07
C LEU A 131 -4.56 19.11 -8.61
N THR A 132 -4.59 19.35 -7.30
CA THR A 132 -4.25 20.67 -6.72
C THR A 132 -2.79 20.78 -6.31
N SER A 133 -2.06 19.67 -6.32
CA SER A 133 -0.62 19.61 -6.10
C SER A 133 0.01 18.54 -7.00
N GLN A 134 1.34 18.49 -7.04
CA GLN A 134 2.07 17.49 -7.82
C GLN A 134 1.69 16.07 -7.41
N LEU A 135 1.49 15.21 -8.42
CA LEU A 135 1.13 13.82 -8.18
C LEU A 135 2.32 13.00 -7.69
N GLU A 136 2.19 12.47 -6.48
CA GLU A 136 3.11 11.48 -5.91
C GLU A 136 2.56 10.06 -6.00
N SER A 137 3.45 9.06 -5.93
CA SER A 137 3.08 7.64 -6.03
C SER A 137 2.23 7.31 -7.26
N THR A 138 2.59 7.88 -8.39
CA THR A 138 1.91 7.72 -9.70
C THR A 138 1.74 6.26 -10.09
N GLY A 139 2.66 5.38 -9.67
CA GLY A 139 2.61 3.94 -9.95
C GLY A 139 1.31 3.28 -9.50
N TYR A 140 0.76 3.64 -8.32
CA TYR A 140 -0.51 3.06 -7.86
C TYR A 140 -1.71 3.48 -8.71
N ILE A 141 -1.69 4.70 -9.24
CA ILE A 141 -2.74 5.19 -10.16
C ILE A 141 -2.60 4.50 -11.51
N LYS A 142 -1.38 4.23 -11.98
CA LYS A 142 -1.13 3.44 -13.19
C LYS A 142 -1.64 2.01 -13.07
N ILE A 143 -1.51 1.36 -11.92
CA ILE A 143 -2.11 0.04 -11.68
C ILE A 143 -3.63 0.12 -11.88
N THR A 144 -4.28 1.14 -11.30
CA THR A 144 -5.73 1.35 -11.50
C THR A 144 -6.07 1.61 -12.97
N GLN A 145 -5.26 2.40 -13.67
CA GLN A 145 -5.42 2.65 -15.10
C GLN A 145 -5.35 1.37 -15.94
N GLU A 146 -4.34 0.52 -15.70
CA GLU A 146 -4.21 -0.77 -16.39
C GLU A 146 -5.37 -1.72 -16.05
N CYS A 147 -5.81 -1.77 -14.80
CA CYS A 147 -7.00 -2.53 -14.43
C CYS A 147 -8.25 -2.04 -15.20
N LEU A 148 -8.50 -0.74 -15.25
CA LEU A 148 -9.63 -0.19 -16.00
C LEU A 148 -9.54 -0.54 -17.49
N LYS A 149 -8.36 -0.47 -18.08
CA LYS A 149 -8.11 -0.84 -19.47
C LYS A 149 -8.38 -2.33 -19.73
N LEU A 150 -8.00 -3.23 -18.82
CA LEU A 150 -8.33 -4.66 -18.90
C LEU A 150 -9.84 -4.88 -18.91
N PHE A 151 -10.61 -4.04 -18.20
CA PHE A 151 -12.08 -4.08 -18.20
C PHE A 151 -12.71 -3.20 -19.29
N GLY A 152 -11.94 -2.71 -20.26
CA GLY A 152 -12.42 -1.99 -21.45
C GLY A 152 -12.73 -0.50 -21.25
N VAL A 153 -12.18 0.11 -20.20
CA VAL A 153 -12.35 1.54 -19.90
C VAL A 153 -11.02 2.27 -20.05
N GLU A 154 -11.02 3.32 -20.86
CA GLU A 154 -9.85 4.16 -21.08
C GLU A 154 -9.74 5.29 -20.06
N SER A 155 -8.52 5.60 -19.66
CA SER A 155 -8.22 6.75 -18.81
C SER A 155 -6.88 7.38 -19.19
N GLU A 156 -6.71 8.67 -18.86
CA GLU A 156 -5.51 9.45 -19.12
C GLU A 156 -5.02 10.09 -17.82
N ILE A 157 -3.72 9.98 -17.55
CA ILE A 157 -3.06 10.61 -16.41
C ILE A 157 -2.21 11.75 -16.95
N LEU A 158 -2.59 12.98 -16.62
CA LEU A 158 -1.91 14.22 -16.99
C LEU A 158 -1.23 14.82 -15.76
N SER A 159 -0.46 15.87 -15.94
CA SER A 159 0.27 16.53 -14.84
C SER A 159 -0.65 17.20 -13.81
N ASP A 160 -1.82 17.68 -14.25
CA ASP A 160 -2.76 18.49 -13.48
C ASP A 160 -4.12 17.80 -13.28
N LYS A 161 -4.35 16.66 -13.92
CA LYS A 161 -5.62 15.93 -13.81
C LYS A 161 -5.53 14.48 -14.26
N VAL A 162 -6.53 13.69 -13.84
CA VAL A 162 -6.81 12.35 -14.35
C VAL A 162 -8.19 12.33 -15.00
N ILE A 163 -8.29 11.77 -16.20
CA ILE A 163 -9.54 11.68 -16.96
C ILE A 163 -9.90 10.21 -17.12
N VAL A 164 -11.09 9.81 -16.71
CA VAL A 164 -11.67 8.50 -17.01
C VAL A 164 -12.79 8.67 -18.02
N LYS A 165 -12.64 8.08 -19.21
CA LYS A 165 -13.62 8.20 -20.30
C LYS A 165 -14.90 7.43 -19.98
N PRO A 166 -16.06 7.85 -20.48
CA PRO A 166 -17.27 7.03 -20.45
C PRO A 166 -17.01 5.67 -21.09
N GLY A 167 -17.46 4.60 -20.46
CA GLY A 167 -17.27 3.25 -20.98
C GLY A 167 -18.03 2.23 -20.15
N ALA A 168 -18.44 1.13 -20.75
CA ALA A 168 -19.03 0.02 -20.03
C ALA A 168 -17.94 -0.96 -19.61
N LEU A 169 -17.90 -1.29 -18.33
CA LEU A 169 -17.03 -2.35 -17.83
C LEU A 169 -17.39 -3.69 -18.47
N LYS A 170 -16.40 -4.38 -18.99
CA LYS A 170 -16.51 -5.71 -19.59
C LYS A 170 -15.53 -6.65 -18.89
N SER A 171 -16.04 -7.79 -18.42
CA SER A 171 -15.18 -8.81 -17.86
C SER A 171 -14.16 -9.28 -18.90
N PRO A 172 -12.86 -9.32 -18.59
CA PRO A 172 -11.85 -9.93 -19.46
C PRO A 172 -11.88 -11.46 -19.41
N GLY A 173 -12.77 -12.06 -18.61
CA GLY A 173 -12.82 -13.49 -18.34
C GLY A 173 -11.85 -13.87 -17.24
N GLU A 174 -10.63 -14.22 -17.59
CA GLU A 174 -9.57 -14.64 -16.68
C GLU A 174 -8.46 -13.57 -16.61
N ILE A 175 -7.95 -13.32 -15.41
CA ILE A 175 -6.79 -12.45 -15.15
C ILE A 175 -5.80 -13.20 -14.30
N ILE A 176 -4.55 -13.24 -14.73
CA ILE A 176 -3.43 -13.69 -13.90
C ILE A 176 -2.87 -12.47 -13.17
N VAL A 177 -2.95 -12.49 -11.84
CA VAL A 177 -2.38 -11.42 -11.01
C VAL A 177 -0.88 -11.63 -10.94
N GLU A 178 -0.11 -10.61 -11.33
CA GLU A 178 1.35 -10.64 -11.22
C GLU A 178 1.82 -10.62 -9.75
N GLY A 179 3.08 -10.99 -9.51
CA GLY A 179 3.70 -10.92 -8.20
C GLY A 179 3.77 -9.47 -7.68
N ASP A 180 3.71 -9.34 -6.36
CA ASP A 180 3.79 -8.05 -5.67
C ASP A 180 5.24 -7.62 -5.50
N TRP A 181 5.66 -6.59 -6.24
CA TRP A 181 7.00 -6.02 -6.18
C TRP A 181 7.34 -5.42 -4.82
N SER A 182 6.35 -4.90 -4.08
CA SER A 182 6.57 -4.39 -2.72
C SER A 182 7.00 -5.49 -1.75
N ASN A 183 6.36 -6.67 -1.81
CA ASN A 183 6.71 -7.81 -0.99
C ASN A 183 7.97 -8.51 -1.50
N ALA A 184 8.13 -8.63 -2.82
CA ALA A 184 9.31 -9.20 -3.44
C ALA A 184 10.60 -8.43 -3.10
N ALA A 185 10.51 -7.11 -2.93
CA ALA A 185 11.65 -6.25 -2.59
C ALA A 185 12.38 -6.71 -1.32
N PHE A 186 11.67 -7.29 -0.34
CA PHE A 186 12.31 -7.81 0.89
C PHE A 186 13.25 -8.98 0.58
N PHE A 187 12.86 -9.87 -0.32
CA PHE A 187 13.68 -11.02 -0.71
C PHE A 187 14.80 -10.63 -1.68
N LEU A 188 14.57 -9.65 -2.57
CA LEU A 188 15.63 -9.10 -3.40
C LEU A 188 16.69 -8.39 -2.54
N CYS A 189 16.28 -7.62 -1.56
CA CYS A 189 17.18 -7.02 -0.56
C CYS A 189 17.87 -8.06 0.32
N ALA A 190 17.23 -9.19 0.61
CA ALA A 190 17.87 -10.31 1.31
C ALA A 190 19.07 -10.86 0.51
N ASN A 191 18.97 -10.93 -0.81
CA ASN A 191 20.08 -11.33 -1.67
C ASN A 191 21.26 -10.36 -1.59
N GLU A 192 21.00 -9.04 -1.52
CA GLU A 192 22.03 -8.03 -1.28
C GLU A 192 22.76 -8.20 0.06
N LEU A 193 22.10 -8.81 1.03
CA LEU A 193 22.65 -9.10 2.35
C LEU A 193 23.23 -10.50 2.49
N GLY A 194 23.36 -11.24 1.36
CA GLY A 194 24.05 -12.53 1.27
C GLY A 194 23.16 -13.76 1.25
N ALA A 195 21.85 -13.61 1.04
CA ALA A 195 20.98 -14.74 0.73
C ALA A 195 21.11 -15.13 -0.77
N ASP A 196 20.53 -16.28 -1.14
CA ASP A 196 20.39 -16.74 -2.53
C ASP A 196 18.95 -17.21 -2.77
N ILE A 197 18.08 -16.26 -3.05
CA ILE A 197 16.64 -16.47 -3.17
C ILE A 197 16.20 -16.17 -4.60
N ASN A 198 15.57 -17.16 -5.25
CA ASN A 198 14.97 -16.98 -6.57
C ASN A 198 13.51 -16.53 -6.42
N VAL A 199 13.24 -15.26 -6.69
CA VAL A 199 11.88 -14.67 -6.64
C VAL A 199 11.21 -14.88 -8.00
N GLN A 200 10.03 -15.49 -8.01
CA GLN A 200 9.29 -15.83 -9.23
C GLN A 200 8.05 -14.96 -9.41
N ASN A 201 7.44 -15.04 -10.59
CA ASN A 201 6.20 -14.35 -10.97
C ASN A 201 6.27 -12.81 -10.93
N LEU A 202 7.47 -12.25 -11.15
CA LEU A 202 7.67 -10.81 -11.31
C LEU A 202 7.80 -10.47 -12.80
N SER A 203 7.10 -9.43 -13.24
CA SER A 203 7.23 -8.91 -14.61
C SER A 203 8.07 -7.65 -14.64
N MET A 204 9.08 -7.61 -15.49
CA MET A 204 9.88 -6.40 -15.73
C MET A 204 9.10 -5.31 -16.48
N ASP A 205 7.97 -5.66 -17.11
CA ASP A 205 7.05 -4.70 -17.75
C ASP A 205 5.96 -4.22 -16.78
N SER A 206 6.02 -4.61 -15.50
CA SER A 206 5.06 -4.21 -14.47
C SER A 206 4.99 -2.69 -14.31
N VAL A 207 3.79 -2.18 -14.14
CA VAL A 207 3.52 -0.76 -13.81
C VAL A 207 3.63 -0.47 -12.30
N GLN A 208 3.87 -1.49 -11.48
CA GLN A 208 4.11 -1.32 -10.05
C GLN A 208 5.36 -0.46 -9.82
N ALA A 209 5.22 0.63 -9.04
CA ALA A 209 6.33 1.57 -8.80
C ALA A 209 7.52 0.88 -8.13
N ASP A 210 7.25 -0.09 -7.26
CA ASP A 210 8.25 -0.75 -6.43
C ASP A 210 9.15 -1.72 -7.24
N ARG A 211 8.82 -2.00 -8.54
CA ARG A 211 9.76 -2.61 -9.49
C ARG A 211 11.09 -1.84 -9.57
N LYS A 212 11.05 -0.55 -9.26
CA LYS A 212 12.24 0.31 -9.18
C LYS A 212 13.30 -0.20 -8.18
N ILE A 213 12.95 -1.14 -7.31
CA ILE A 213 13.92 -1.77 -6.41
C ILE A 213 15.14 -2.29 -7.15
N VAL A 214 14.97 -2.86 -8.35
CA VAL A 214 16.09 -3.39 -9.16
C VAL A 214 17.11 -2.28 -9.47
N GLU A 215 16.63 -1.15 -10.01
CA GLU A 215 17.46 0.01 -10.32
C GLU A 215 18.09 0.64 -9.07
N LEU A 216 17.37 0.61 -7.94
CA LEU A 216 17.86 1.17 -6.69
C LEU A 216 18.96 0.30 -6.07
N LEU A 217 18.86 -1.02 -6.15
CA LEU A 217 19.92 -1.93 -5.69
C LEU A 217 21.17 -1.78 -6.55
N GLU A 218 21.05 -1.74 -7.89
CA GLU A 218 22.16 -1.43 -8.78
C GLU A 218 22.80 -0.06 -8.46
N LYS A 219 22.00 0.94 -8.12
CA LYS A 219 22.50 2.26 -7.69
C LYS A 219 23.29 2.17 -6.39
N ILE A 220 22.82 1.40 -5.42
CA ILE A 220 23.49 1.20 -4.12
C ILE A 220 24.84 0.55 -4.33
N ASP A 221 24.91 -0.56 -5.11
CA ASP A 221 26.15 -1.29 -5.39
C ASP A 221 27.20 -0.45 -6.13
N ASN A 222 26.78 0.55 -6.88
CA ASN A 222 27.67 1.46 -7.60
C ASN A 222 28.07 2.72 -6.82
N ASN A 223 27.59 2.91 -5.58
CA ASN A 223 27.79 4.14 -4.79
C ASN A 223 28.04 3.83 -3.30
N GLU A 224 29.10 3.10 -3.01
CA GLU A 224 29.46 2.68 -1.63
C GLU A 224 29.76 3.87 -0.70
N ASP A 225 30.43 4.90 -1.17
CA ASP A 225 30.81 6.08 -0.36
C ASP A 225 29.57 6.92 0.03
N TYR A 226 28.66 7.16 -0.93
CA TYR A 226 27.46 7.98 -0.72
C TYR A 226 26.31 7.62 -1.63
N CYS A 227 25.15 7.33 -1.05
CA CYS A 227 23.94 7.05 -1.79
C CYS A 227 22.75 7.89 -1.31
N GLU A 228 22.09 8.59 -2.23
CA GLU A 228 20.87 9.36 -1.96
C GLU A 228 19.70 8.79 -2.77
N ILE A 229 18.58 8.49 -2.12
CA ILE A 229 17.40 7.91 -2.75
C ILE A 229 16.18 8.77 -2.43
N ASP A 230 15.48 9.24 -3.46
CA ASP A 230 14.17 9.86 -3.34
C ASP A 230 13.08 8.78 -3.25
N ILE A 231 12.36 8.78 -2.12
CA ILE A 231 11.37 7.75 -1.80
C ILE A 231 9.93 8.17 -2.12
N SER A 232 9.71 9.37 -2.64
CA SER A 232 8.38 9.94 -2.91
C SER A 232 7.52 9.06 -3.82
N GLN A 233 8.14 8.37 -4.80
CA GLN A 233 7.44 7.51 -5.75
C GLN A 233 7.39 6.03 -5.31
N THR A 234 8.24 5.61 -4.37
CA THR A 234 8.36 4.23 -3.88
C THR A 234 8.38 4.15 -2.36
N PRO A 235 7.36 4.73 -1.68
CA PRO A 235 7.36 4.87 -0.22
C PRO A 235 7.38 3.52 0.51
N ASP A 236 6.96 2.47 -0.15
CA ASP A 236 6.88 1.14 0.44
C ASP A 236 8.22 0.40 0.45
N LEU A 237 9.22 0.87 -0.29
CA LEU A 237 10.60 0.37 -0.25
C LEU A 237 11.44 0.97 0.89
N TYR A 238 10.98 2.04 1.54
CA TYR A 238 11.75 2.82 2.50
C TYR A 238 12.39 1.99 3.61
N VAL A 239 11.61 1.13 4.26
CA VAL A 239 12.07 0.38 5.45
C VAL A 239 13.16 -0.62 5.09
N ILE A 240 12.95 -1.38 4.02
CA ILE A 240 13.92 -2.41 3.62
C ILE A 240 15.18 -1.81 2.99
N LEU A 241 15.06 -0.71 2.24
CA LEU A 241 16.21 0.02 1.72
C LEU A 241 17.07 0.60 2.85
N ALA A 242 16.45 1.06 3.96
CA ALA A 242 17.19 1.54 5.11
C ALA A 242 18.09 0.45 5.73
N VAL A 243 17.63 -0.80 5.74
CA VAL A 243 18.44 -1.95 6.19
C VAL A 243 19.62 -2.20 5.24
N VAL A 244 19.38 -2.26 3.92
CA VAL A 244 20.44 -2.48 2.93
C VAL A 244 21.49 -1.37 2.98
N LEU A 245 21.04 -0.10 2.96
CA LEU A 245 21.91 1.07 2.97
C LEU A 245 22.81 1.13 4.20
N SER A 246 22.34 0.65 5.35
CA SER A 246 23.13 0.59 6.58
C SER A 246 24.31 -0.40 6.52
N GLN A 247 24.34 -1.26 5.50
CA GLN A 247 25.36 -2.31 5.32
C GLN A 247 26.20 -2.14 4.04
N LYS A 248 25.78 -1.25 3.14
CA LYS A 248 26.35 -1.15 1.80
C LYS A 248 26.95 0.24 1.50
N CYS A 249 26.64 1.27 2.27
CA CYS A 249 27.07 2.63 1.96
C CYS A 249 27.61 3.31 3.21
N ASP A 250 28.80 3.92 3.12
CA ASP A 250 29.42 4.70 4.20
C ASP A 250 28.46 5.73 4.77
N LYS A 251 27.74 6.42 3.87
CA LYS A 251 26.69 7.36 4.22
C LYS A 251 25.56 7.33 3.18
N SER A 252 24.33 7.30 3.64
CA SER A 252 23.18 7.36 2.75
C SER A 252 22.08 8.27 3.27
N VAL A 253 21.18 8.70 2.37
CA VAL A 253 20.04 9.55 2.69
C VAL A 253 18.79 9.05 1.94
N LEU A 254 17.75 8.72 2.70
CA LEU A 254 16.42 8.50 2.18
C LEU A 254 15.61 9.78 2.28
N LYS A 255 15.25 10.37 1.14
CA LYS A 255 14.63 11.70 1.04
C LYS A 255 13.14 11.67 0.72
N ASN A 256 12.48 12.80 1.03
CA ASN A 256 11.09 13.06 0.65
C ASN A 256 10.11 12.04 1.27
N ALA A 257 10.35 11.63 2.51
CA ALA A 257 9.59 10.59 3.20
C ALA A 257 8.36 11.09 3.97
N LYS A 258 7.97 12.38 3.87
CA LYS A 258 6.91 13.03 4.65
C LYS A 258 5.63 12.20 4.79
N ARG A 259 5.16 11.59 3.69
CA ARG A 259 3.93 10.78 3.68
C ARG A 259 4.01 9.51 4.51
N LEU A 260 5.22 9.05 4.83
CA LEU A 260 5.43 7.85 5.63
C LEU A 260 5.00 8.03 7.09
N ARG A 261 4.88 9.28 7.58
CA ARG A 261 4.32 9.57 8.91
C ARG A 261 2.82 9.23 9.03
N LEU A 262 2.13 9.12 7.89
CA LEU A 262 0.67 8.88 7.80
C LEU A 262 0.31 7.44 7.43
N LYS A 263 1.28 6.52 7.50
CA LYS A 263 1.10 5.10 7.19
C LYS A 263 0.61 4.30 8.42
N GLU A 264 0.76 3.00 8.41
CA GLU A 264 0.38 2.08 9.50
C GLU A 264 1.04 2.47 10.83
N SER A 265 2.30 2.91 10.77
CA SER A 265 3.04 3.59 11.83
C SER A 265 3.52 4.96 11.33
N ASP A 266 4.12 5.81 12.16
CA ASP A 266 5.07 6.82 11.68
C ASP A 266 6.33 6.06 11.21
N ARG A 267 6.36 5.69 9.91
CA ARG A 267 7.42 4.84 9.36
C ARG A 267 8.80 5.46 9.44
N ILE A 268 8.90 6.79 9.44
CA ILE A 268 10.20 7.44 9.62
C ILE A 268 10.71 7.12 11.02
N GLN A 269 9.87 7.34 12.03
CA GLN A 269 10.26 7.09 13.42
C GLN A 269 10.46 5.60 13.69
N SER A 270 9.55 4.74 13.27
CA SER A 270 9.67 3.28 13.52
C SER A 270 10.85 2.65 12.79
N THR A 271 11.24 3.14 11.61
CA THR A 271 12.45 2.70 10.91
C THR A 271 13.71 3.19 11.65
N TYR A 272 13.72 4.44 12.09
CA TYR A 272 14.80 4.98 12.91
C TYR A 272 14.99 4.15 14.19
N ASP A 273 13.91 3.89 14.93
CA ASP A 273 13.95 3.12 16.18
C ASP A 273 14.42 1.68 15.94
N MET A 274 13.99 1.06 14.85
CA MET A 274 14.46 -0.27 14.43
C MET A 274 15.96 -0.27 14.17
N LEU A 275 16.46 0.67 13.35
CA LEU A 275 17.89 0.79 13.05
C LEU A 275 18.73 1.07 14.30
N GLN A 276 18.27 1.98 15.17
CA GLN A 276 18.93 2.26 16.46
C GLN A 276 18.99 1.01 17.35
N SER A 277 17.92 0.19 17.37
CA SER A 277 17.90 -1.06 18.13
C SER A 277 18.95 -2.04 17.63
N PHE A 278 19.19 -2.10 16.31
CA PHE A 278 20.28 -2.87 15.71
C PHE A 278 21.68 -2.27 15.93
N GLY A 279 21.80 -1.09 16.54
CA GLY A 279 23.06 -0.38 16.76
C GLY A 279 23.55 0.44 15.58
N ILE A 280 22.71 0.67 14.58
CA ILE A 280 23.01 1.45 13.39
C ILE A 280 23.03 2.94 13.74
N ASN A 281 24.09 3.65 13.34
CA ASN A 281 24.16 5.09 13.46
C ASN A 281 23.29 5.75 12.39
N CYS A 282 22.22 6.39 12.81
CA CYS A 282 21.30 7.10 11.91
C CYS A 282 20.69 8.34 12.57
N LYS A 283 20.13 9.23 11.75
CA LYS A 283 19.57 10.50 12.20
C LYS A 283 18.38 10.88 11.32
N ILE A 284 17.29 11.32 11.95
CA ILE A 284 16.17 11.98 11.27
C ILE A 284 16.52 13.46 11.09
N ASP A 285 16.37 13.99 9.86
CA ASP A 285 16.55 15.39 9.52
C ASP A 285 15.31 15.89 8.74
N GLY A 286 14.36 16.47 9.47
CA GLY A 286 13.05 16.80 8.93
C GLY A 286 12.26 15.54 8.56
N ASP A 287 12.05 15.31 7.27
CA ASP A 287 11.38 14.12 6.73
C ASP A 287 12.38 13.16 6.04
N ASP A 288 13.68 13.44 6.14
CA ASP A 288 14.74 12.61 5.58
C ASP A 288 15.35 11.72 6.67
N LEU A 289 15.88 10.57 6.29
CA LEU A 289 16.65 9.69 7.16
C LEU A 289 18.07 9.56 6.63
N ILE A 290 19.03 10.00 7.44
CA ILE A 290 20.46 9.87 7.20
C ILE A 290 20.94 8.62 7.90
N ILE A 291 21.62 7.73 7.18
CA ILE A 291 22.10 6.44 7.67
C ILE A 291 23.60 6.37 7.42
N TYR A 292 24.34 5.85 8.39
CA TYR A 292 25.76 5.57 8.26
C TYR A 292 26.02 4.07 8.34
N GLU A 293 26.95 3.58 7.56
CA GLU A 293 27.40 2.20 7.67
C GLU A 293 27.77 1.89 9.12
N SER A 294 27.30 0.78 9.63
CA SER A 294 27.49 0.39 11.02
C SER A 294 27.36 -1.11 11.18
N GLU A 295 28.12 -1.68 12.10
CA GLU A 295 27.98 -3.07 12.49
C GLU A 295 26.58 -3.34 13.10
N MET A 296 25.80 -4.16 12.41
CA MET A 296 24.45 -4.54 12.88
C MET A 296 24.53 -5.62 13.96
N LYS A 297 23.81 -5.46 15.06
CA LYS A 297 23.81 -6.36 16.24
C LYS A 297 22.45 -7.00 16.44
N PRO A 298 22.38 -8.21 17.04
CA PRO A 298 21.11 -8.80 17.47
C PRO A 298 20.31 -7.85 18.35
N ALA A 299 18.99 -7.79 18.12
CA ALA A 299 18.12 -6.83 18.80
C ALA A 299 16.70 -7.37 19.02
N VAL A 300 15.97 -6.70 19.90
CA VAL A 300 14.54 -6.87 20.10
C VAL A 300 13.84 -5.69 19.41
N ILE A 301 13.05 -5.98 18.39
CA ILE A 301 12.38 -4.96 17.55
C ILE A 301 10.90 -4.88 17.92
N ASN A 302 10.43 -3.67 18.15
CA ASN A 302 9.00 -3.36 18.22
C ASN A 302 8.49 -3.10 16.78
N SER A 303 7.53 -3.89 16.32
CA SER A 303 6.97 -3.75 14.97
C SER A 303 6.14 -2.48 14.80
N CYS A 304 5.71 -1.84 15.87
CA CYS A 304 4.77 -0.72 15.84
C CYS A 304 3.49 -1.04 15.06
N ASP A 305 3.08 -2.32 15.05
CA ASP A 305 1.96 -2.86 14.27
C ASP A 305 2.09 -2.59 12.74
N ASP A 306 3.32 -2.43 12.24
CA ASP A 306 3.62 -2.22 10.82
C ASP A 306 4.31 -3.46 10.23
N HIS A 307 3.65 -4.06 9.24
CA HIS A 307 4.13 -5.27 8.56
C HIS A 307 5.50 -5.08 7.89
N ARG A 308 5.84 -3.87 7.44
CA ARG A 308 7.12 -3.60 6.79
C ARG A 308 8.27 -3.57 7.77
N ILE A 309 8.03 -3.10 8.99
CA ILE A 309 9.01 -3.19 10.08
C ILE A 309 9.25 -4.66 10.43
N VAL A 310 8.18 -5.48 10.54
CA VAL A 310 8.33 -6.93 10.78
C VAL A 310 9.19 -7.59 9.72
N MET A 311 8.85 -7.38 8.43
CA MET A 311 9.58 -8.02 7.33
C MET A 311 11.03 -7.55 7.25
N ALA A 312 11.30 -6.25 7.38
CA ALA A 312 12.66 -5.72 7.34
C ALA A 312 13.52 -6.22 8.51
N ALA A 313 12.95 -6.28 9.72
CA ALA A 313 13.63 -6.83 10.89
C ALA A 313 13.97 -8.31 10.70
N ALA A 314 13.04 -9.10 10.13
CA ALA A 314 13.29 -10.51 9.83
C ALA A 314 14.42 -10.66 8.79
N ILE A 315 14.44 -9.86 7.73
CA ILE A 315 15.52 -9.89 6.72
C ILE A 315 16.87 -9.48 7.33
N ALA A 316 16.89 -8.52 8.26
CA ALA A 316 18.11 -8.11 8.97
C ALA A 316 18.77 -9.28 9.75
N SER A 317 18.02 -10.33 10.08
CA SER A 317 18.58 -11.53 10.74
C SER A 317 19.61 -12.28 9.89
N ILE A 318 19.67 -12.05 8.60
CA ILE A 318 20.73 -12.58 7.71
C ILE A 318 22.10 -12.11 8.21
N ILE A 319 22.19 -10.85 8.65
CA ILE A 319 23.41 -10.24 9.18
C ILE A 319 23.58 -10.56 10.67
N THR A 320 22.53 -10.29 11.48
CA THR A 320 22.62 -10.40 12.95
C THR A 320 22.57 -11.83 13.47
N LYS A 321 22.15 -12.79 12.65
CA LYS A 321 21.90 -14.22 12.95
C LYS A 321 20.73 -14.47 13.90
N GLU A 322 20.29 -13.44 14.63
CA GLU A 322 19.17 -13.54 15.56
C GLU A 322 18.45 -12.19 15.64
N VAL A 323 17.12 -12.20 15.69
CA VAL A 323 16.27 -11.06 15.97
C VAL A 323 15.01 -11.52 16.70
N GLU A 324 14.59 -10.77 17.72
CA GLU A 324 13.28 -10.93 18.34
C GLU A 324 12.34 -9.84 17.82
N ILE A 325 11.13 -10.21 17.36
CA ILE A 325 10.17 -9.27 16.79
C ILE A 325 8.89 -9.32 17.62
N LYS A 326 8.59 -8.23 18.31
CA LYS A 326 7.33 -8.05 19.04
C LYS A 326 6.20 -7.72 18.09
N ASP A 327 4.98 -8.20 18.40
CA ASP A 327 3.78 -7.99 17.60
C ASP A 327 3.97 -8.37 16.10
N TRP A 328 4.72 -9.47 15.89
CA TRP A 328 5.05 -10.01 14.57
C TRP A 328 3.82 -10.30 13.70
N GLN A 329 2.65 -10.50 14.31
CA GLN A 329 1.38 -10.77 13.64
C GLN A 329 0.98 -9.64 12.67
N ALA A 330 1.55 -8.44 12.83
CA ALA A 330 1.33 -7.32 11.92
C ALA A 330 1.66 -7.67 10.45
N VAL A 331 2.57 -8.63 10.21
CA VAL A 331 2.91 -9.11 8.85
C VAL A 331 1.70 -9.68 8.10
N LYS A 332 0.71 -10.22 8.81
CA LYS A 332 -0.51 -10.79 8.22
C LYS A 332 -1.35 -9.78 7.46
N LYS A 333 -1.11 -8.48 7.67
CA LYS A 333 -1.80 -7.40 6.95
C LYS A 333 -1.51 -7.39 5.44
N SER A 334 -0.29 -7.77 5.05
CA SER A 334 0.13 -7.78 3.63
C SER A 334 0.69 -9.12 3.17
N TYR A 335 1.36 -9.88 4.03
CA TYR A 335 1.99 -11.14 3.66
C TYR A 335 1.75 -12.22 4.74
N PRO A 336 0.55 -12.81 4.80
CA PRO A 336 0.19 -13.78 5.85
C PRO A 336 1.13 -14.99 5.95
N SER A 337 1.70 -15.44 4.82
CA SER A 337 2.61 -16.60 4.75
C SER A 337 4.09 -16.23 4.88
N PHE A 338 4.45 -14.98 5.18
CA PHE A 338 5.84 -14.51 5.18
C PHE A 338 6.78 -15.38 6.02
N PHE A 339 6.44 -15.67 7.26
CA PHE A 339 7.29 -16.50 8.12
C PHE A 339 7.35 -17.96 7.67
N SER A 340 6.26 -18.52 7.13
CA SER A 340 6.29 -19.85 6.53
C SER A 340 7.21 -19.90 5.30
N GLU A 341 7.28 -18.81 4.51
CA GLU A 341 8.26 -18.72 3.43
C GLU A 341 9.70 -18.60 3.94
N ILE A 342 9.93 -17.82 4.99
CA ILE A 342 11.24 -17.71 5.65
C ILE A 342 11.71 -19.10 6.18
N GLU A 343 10.81 -19.87 6.82
CA GLU A 343 11.09 -21.24 7.27
C GLU A 343 11.41 -22.16 6.08
N ARG A 344 10.62 -22.10 5.00
CA ARG A 344 10.85 -22.87 3.77
C ARG A 344 12.20 -22.55 3.12
N LEU A 345 12.68 -21.32 3.26
CA LEU A 345 13.99 -20.85 2.78
C LEU A 345 15.15 -21.25 3.72
N GLY A 346 14.88 -21.91 4.84
CA GLY A 346 15.89 -22.49 5.71
C GLY A 346 16.23 -21.69 6.96
N SER A 347 15.45 -20.69 7.31
CA SER A 347 15.61 -19.96 8.58
C SER A 347 14.80 -20.63 9.71
N ASP A 348 15.34 -20.63 10.91
CA ASP A 348 14.62 -21.10 12.11
C ASP A 348 13.71 -19.99 12.64
N VAL A 349 12.40 -20.23 12.71
CA VAL A 349 11.43 -19.31 13.28
C VAL A 349 10.83 -19.88 14.56
N ILE A 350 10.94 -19.14 15.65
CA ILE A 350 10.43 -19.55 16.97
C ILE A 350 9.31 -18.59 17.39
N TYR A 351 8.10 -19.10 17.48
CA TYR A 351 6.94 -18.32 17.93
C TYR A 351 6.84 -18.37 19.46
N ARG A 352 6.78 -17.21 20.11
CA ARG A 352 6.66 -17.06 21.57
C ARG A 352 5.45 -16.22 21.95
#